data_7fb1159090ea8749f4de96eacafab0b5
#
_entry.id   7fb1159090ea8749f4de96eacafab0b5
#
_cell.length_a   1.000
_cell.length_b   1.000
_cell.length_c   1.000
_cell.angle_alpha   90.00
_cell.angle_beta   90.00
_cell.angle_gamma   90.00
#
_symmetry.space_group_name_H-M   'P 1'
#
loop_
_entity.id
_entity.type
_entity.pdbx_description
1 polymer ?
#
loop_
_entity_poly.entity_id
_entity_poly.type
_entity_poly.pdbx_seq_one_letter_code
_entity_poly.pdbx_strand_id
1 'polypeptide(L)'
;MHGEATASEEAVTVGCENGALVYREGKITKVDSPDTYCRMGNQKGSEESTVVLADYKTDPDAELERPERIALIDTSNSTVNLVELGTSYSFRSLGRGLHGEALVLGTDGSLHVIDPASGAVTASIPVIDEWEEPVEWQQPRPTLAVQGHTAYVTDPGSSSIHAVDLESGDVIESAELPHVPNELTGAGD
;
A
#
# COMPACT_ATOMS: atom_id res chain seq x y z
N MET A 1 0.25 -18.64 3.78
CA MET A 1 -0.70 -17.51 3.69
C MET A 1 -0.04 -16.29 4.31
N HIS A 2 -0.16 -15.16 3.67
CA HIS A 2 0.50 -13.91 4.05
C HIS A 2 -0.50 -12.78 3.86
N GLY A 3 -0.92 -12.12 4.92
CA GLY A 3 -1.83 -11.00 4.85
C GLY A 3 -3.27 -11.31 4.40
N GLU A 4 -4.17 -10.52 4.89
CA GLU A 4 -5.58 -10.52 4.51
C GLU A 4 -6.10 -9.08 4.49
N ALA A 5 -7.16 -8.86 3.72
CA ALA A 5 -7.89 -7.61 3.71
C ALA A 5 -9.37 -7.84 3.40
N THR A 6 -10.20 -6.90 3.82
CA THR A 6 -11.61 -6.83 3.45
C THR A 6 -11.82 -5.75 2.40
N ALA A 7 -12.79 -5.97 1.53
CA ALA A 7 -13.24 -5.01 0.52
C ALA A 7 -14.75 -4.79 0.65
N SER A 8 -15.30 -3.90 -0.17
CA SER A 8 -16.74 -3.71 -0.23
C SER A 8 -17.49 -5.03 -0.46
N GLU A 9 -18.78 -5.05 -0.12
CA GLU A 9 -19.65 -6.23 -0.25
C GLU A 9 -19.16 -7.46 0.54
N GLU A 10 -18.53 -7.21 1.71
CA GLU A 10 -18.04 -8.25 2.63
C GLU A 10 -17.04 -9.23 2.00
N ALA A 11 -16.37 -8.84 0.92
CA ALA A 11 -15.34 -9.65 0.30
C ALA A 11 -14.08 -9.69 1.16
N VAL A 12 -13.41 -10.84 1.20
CA VAL A 12 -12.14 -11.04 1.91
C VAL A 12 -11.10 -11.59 0.95
N THR A 13 -9.90 -11.03 0.98
CA THR A 13 -8.75 -11.57 0.26
C THR A 13 -7.73 -12.15 1.22
N VAL A 14 -7.05 -13.21 0.78
CA VAL A 14 -5.93 -13.82 1.49
C VAL A 14 -4.78 -14.01 0.52
N GLY A 15 -3.62 -13.43 0.81
CA GLY A 15 -2.43 -13.54 -0.03
C GLY A 15 -1.79 -14.93 0.02
N CYS A 16 -1.32 -15.36 -1.13
CA CYS A 16 -0.62 -16.63 -1.34
C CYS A 16 0.73 -16.38 -2.02
N GLU A 17 1.51 -17.44 -2.24
CA GLU A 17 2.80 -17.41 -2.95
C GLU A 17 2.66 -17.65 -4.47
N ASN A 18 1.44 -17.63 -4.99
CA ASN A 18 1.11 -17.77 -6.41
C ASN A 18 -0.20 -17.07 -6.77
N GLY A 19 -0.49 -15.96 -6.11
CA GLY A 19 -1.71 -15.17 -6.29
C GLY A 19 -2.46 -14.91 -4.98
N ALA A 20 -3.79 -14.92 -5.02
CA ALA A 20 -4.64 -14.68 -3.85
C ALA A 20 -5.85 -15.63 -3.84
N LEU A 21 -6.47 -15.77 -2.67
CA LEU A 21 -7.83 -16.31 -2.53
C LEU A 21 -8.79 -15.15 -2.30
N VAL A 22 -9.92 -15.18 -2.98
CA VAL A 22 -11.03 -14.26 -2.79
C VAL A 22 -12.21 -15.03 -2.22
N TYR A 23 -12.67 -14.65 -1.04
CA TYR A 23 -13.93 -15.11 -0.48
C TYR A 23 -15.00 -14.04 -0.70
N ARG A 24 -16.11 -14.41 -1.29
CA ARG A 24 -17.29 -13.57 -1.49
C ARG A 24 -18.54 -14.42 -1.58
N GLU A 25 -19.62 -14.03 -0.90
CA GLU A 25 -20.94 -14.69 -0.96
C GLU A 25 -20.87 -16.21 -0.70
N GLY A 26 -20.06 -16.65 0.25
CA GLY A 26 -19.90 -18.07 0.59
C GLY A 26 -19.03 -18.88 -0.37
N LYS A 27 -18.44 -18.25 -1.38
CA LYS A 27 -17.59 -18.90 -2.37
C LYS A 27 -16.13 -18.45 -2.22
N ILE A 28 -15.20 -19.42 -2.31
CA ILE A 28 -13.77 -19.13 -2.41
C ILE A 28 -13.34 -19.33 -3.86
N THR A 29 -12.66 -18.30 -4.40
CA THR A 29 -12.10 -18.33 -5.76
C THR A 29 -10.61 -18.07 -5.69
N LYS A 30 -9.81 -18.87 -6.39
CA LYS A 30 -8.37 -18.63 -6.56
C LYS A 30 -8.17 -17.60 -7.67
N VAL A 31 -7.36 -16.59 -7.39
CA VAL A 31 -6.85 -15.62 -8.36
C VAL A 31 -5.38 -15.95 -8.58
N ASP A 32 -5.06 -16.47 -9.75
CA ASP A 32 -3.68 -16.84 -10.07
C ASP A 32 -2.86 -15.61 -10.47
N SER A 33 -1.60 -15.60 -10.03
CA SER A 33 -0.61 -14.64 -10.47
C SER A 33 -0.12 -14.97 -11.88
N PRO A 34 0.25 -13.95 -12.69
CA PRO A 34 0.96 -14.20 -13.94
C PRO A 34 2.38 -14.76 -13.72
N ASP A 35 3.00 -14.51 -12.57
CA ASP A 35 4.33 -15.04 -12.21
C ASP A 35 4.20 -16.37 -11.45
N THR A 36 5.14 -17.28 -11.65
CA THR A 36 5.15 -18.61 -11.02
C THR A 36 5.22 -18.52 -9.49
N TYR A 37 5.98 -17.56 -8.99
CA TYR A 37 6.02 -17.18 -7.59
C TYR A 37 5.62 -15.71 -7.49
N CYS A 38 4.72 -15.41 -6.58
CA CYS A 38 4.44 -14.06 -6.13
C CYS A 38 3.97 -14.11 -4.68
N ARG A 39 4.48 -13.23 -3.86
CA ARG A 39 4.02 -13.07 -2.49
C ARG A 39 3.26 -11.76 -2.36
N MET A 40 1.99 -11.86 -1.93
CA MET A 40 1.12 -10.72 -1.59
C MET A 40 0.94 -10.70 -0.07
N GLY A 41 2.01 -10.25 0.65
CA GLY A 41 2.11 -10.36 2.10
C GLY A 41 1.45 -9.23 2.87
N ASN A 42 1.33 -8.05 2.26
CA ASN A 42 0.70 -6.88 2.84
C ASN A 42 -0.45 -6.43 1.94
N GLN A 43 -1.63 -6.32 2.53
CA GLN A 43 -2.84 -5.96 1.80
C GLN A 43 -3.56 -4.82 2.49
N LYS A 44 -4.21 -3.97 1.71
CA LYS A 44 -5.06 -2.87 2.16
C LYS A 44 -6.37 -2.88 1.39
N GLY A 45 -7.45 -3.06 2.12
CA GLY A 45 -8.80 -2.99 1.57
C GLY A 45 -9.47 -1.64 1.84
N SER A 46 -10.67 -1.47 1.30
CA SER A 46 -11.53 -0.32 1.52
C SER A 46 -12.99 -0.76 1.40
N GLU A 47 -13.86 -0.21 2.23
CA GLU A 47 -15.31 -0.42 2.11
C GLU A 47 -15.91 0.26 0.88
N GLU A 48 -15.19 1.23 0.32
CA GLU A 48 -15.59 2.00 -0.87
C GLU A 48 -15.16 1.35 -2.20
N SER A 49 -14.45 0.21 -2.15
CA SER A 49 -13.90 -0.41 -3.36
C SER A 49 -13.95 -1.93 -3.29
N THR A 50 -14.30 -2.58 -4.40
CA THR A 50 -14.15 -4.03 -4.58
C THR A 50 -12.70 -4.47 -4.80
N VAL A 51 -11.78 -3.50 -4.97
CA VAL A 51 -10.38 -3.78 -5.26
C VAL A 51 -9.55 -3.69 -4.00
N VAL A 52 -8.73 -4.70 -3.73
CA VAL A 52 -7.74 -4.74 -2.67
C VAL A 52 -6.37 -4.40 -3.25
N LEU A 53 -5.66 -3.46 -2.61
CA LEU A 53 -4.25 -3.18 -2.88
C LEU A 53 -3.37 -4.19 -2.16
N ALA A 54 -2.38 -4.76 -2.85
CA ALA A 54 -1.42 -5.67 -2.26
C ALA A 54 0.00 -5.37 -2.72
N ASP A 55 1.00 -5.69 -1.88
CA ASP A 55 2.38 -5.78 -2.33
C ASP A 55 2.54 -6.93 -3.33
N TYR A 56 3.58 -6.85 -4.16
CA TYR A 56 3.84 -7.88 -5.16
C TYR A 56 5.33 -8.21 -5.22
N LYS A 57 5.70 -9.31 -4.58
CA LYS A 57 7.09 -9.79 -4.48
C LYS A 57 7.25 -11.06 -5.30
N THR A 58 8.35 -11.15 -6.06
CA THR A 58 8.59 -12.23 -7.02
C THR A 58 9.87 -13.01 -6.81
N ASP A 59 10.70 -12.58 -5.87
CA ASP A 59 11.95 -13.27 -5.51
C ASP A 59 11.83 -13.97 -4.15
N PRO A 60 11.71 -15.31 -4.12
CA PRO A 60 11.60 -16.06 -2.86
C PRO A 60 12.90 -16.10 -2.06
N ASP A 61 14.05 -15.83 -2.70
CA ASP A 61 15.37 -15.96 -2.10
C ASP A 61 15.95 -14.60 -1.65
N ALA A 62 15.31 -13.49 -1.97
CA ALA A 62 15.74 -12.16 -1.56
C ALA A 62 15.63 -11.98 -0.05
N GLU A 63 16.73 -11.57 0.61
CA GLU A 63 16.70 -11.15 2.02
C GLU A 63 15.78 -9.92 2.20
N LEU A 64 15.89 -8.97 1.30
CA LEU A 64 14.98 -7.83 1.15
C LEU A 64 14.69 -7.60 -0.33
N GLU A 65 13.49 -7.93 -0.76
CA GLU A 65 13.02 -7.54 -2.09
C GLU A 65 12.43 -6.13 -2.03
N ARG A 66 12.88 -5.27 -2.95
CA ARG A 66 12.36 -3.92 -3.16
C ARG A 66 11.45 -3.92 -4.41
N PRO A 67 10.18 -4.31 -4.27
CA PRO A 67 9.28 -4.42 -5.41
C PRO A 67 8.95 -3.02 -5.97
N GLU A 68 8.85 -2.93 -7.29
CA GLU A 68 8.40 -1.73 -8.01
C GLU A 68 6.99 -1.90 -8.59
N ARG A 69 6.38 -3.07 -8.36
CA ARG A 69 5.01 -3.38 -8.78
C ARG A 69 4.11 -3.60 -7.59
N ILE A 70 2.86 -3.18 -7.72
CA ILE A 70 1.77 -3.53 -6.82
C ILE A 70 0.75 -4.41 -7.54
N ALA A 71 -0.06 -5.12 -6.76
CA ALA A 71 -1.21 -5.86 -7.27
C ALA A 71 -2.52 -5.18 -6.83
N LEU A 72 -3.43 -5.02 -7.78
CA LEU A 72 -4.81 -4.62 -7.56
C LEU A 72 -5.69 -5.87 -7.78
N ILE A 73 -6.23 -6.42 -6.69
CA ILE A 73 -7.05 -7.63 -6.70
C ILE A 73 -8.51 -7.22 -6.72
N ASP A 74 -9.20 -7.39 -7.86
CA ASP A 74 -10.62 -7.12 -7.96
C ASP A 74 -11.42 -8.33 -7.47
N THR A 75 -12.09 -8.16 -6.33
CA THR A 75 -12.88 -9.20 -5.69
C THR A 75 -14.21 -9.47 -6.42
N SER A 76 -14.69 -8.54 -7.24
CA SER A 76 -15.97 -8.68 -7.96
C SER A 76 -15.90 -9.67 -9.11
N ASN A 77 -14.76 -9.73 -9.80
CA ASN A 77 -14.53 -10.62 -10.93
C ASN A 77 -13.38 -11.61 -10.70
N SER A 78 -12.72 -11.55 -9.52
CA SER A 78 -11.60 -12.42 -9.12
C SER A 78 -10.42 -12.33 -10.10
N THR A 79 -10.00 -11.12 -10.43
CA THR A 79 -8.84 -10.84 -11.29
C THR A 79 -7.77 -10.05 -10.56
N VAL A 80 -6.55 -10.07 -11.08
CA VAL A 80 -5.44 -9.24 -10.62
C VAL A 80 -4.93 -8.37 -11.76
N ASN A 81 -4.73 -7.09 -11.47
CA ASN A 81 -4.04 -6.14 -12.33
C ASN A 81 -2.73 -5.72 -11.66
N LEU A 82 -1.60 -5.82 -12.36
CA LEU A 82 -0.31 -5.37 -11.87
C LEU A 82 -0.03 -3.95 -12.36
N VAL A 83 0.44 -3.10 -11.46
CA VAL A 83 0.77 -1.71 -11.76
C VAL A 83 2.25 -1.49 -11.50
N GLU A 84 2.96 -1.02 -12.51
CA GLU A 84 4.35 -0.58 -12.41
C GLU A 84 4.38 0.85 -11.82
N LEU A 85 5.08 1.03 -10.72
CA LEU A 85 5.20 2.33 -10.06
C LEU A 85 6.43 3.11 -10.53
N GLY A 86 7.48 2.41 -11.00
CA GLY A 86 8.76 3.01 -11.36
C GLY A 86 9.63 3.41 -10.17
N THR A 87 9.19 3.08 -8.96
CA THR A 87 9.88 3.25 -7.69
C THR A 87 9.56 2.08 -6.78
N SER A 88 10.46 1.74 -5.87
CA SER A 88 10.19 0.72 -4.86
C SER A 88 9.41 1.28 -3.67
N TYR A 89 8.96 0.40 -2.79
CA TYR A 89 8.21 0.77 -1.59
C TYR A 89 8.41 -0.27 -0.49
N SER A 90 8.06 0.07 0.75
CA SER A 90 8.14 -0.87 1.88
C SER A 90 6.77 -1.44 2.25
N PHE A 91 6.76 -2.43 3.14
CA PHE A 91 5.52 -2.99 3.68
C PHE A 91 4.67 -2.00 4.49
N ARG A 92 5.24 -0.84 4.89
CA ARG A 92 4.54 0.24 5.61
C ARG A 92 4.06 1.36 4.71
N SER A 93 4.26 1.21 3.41
CA SER A 93 4.00 2.24 2.40
C SER A 93 2.59 2.19 1.80
N LEU A 94 1.79 1.18 2.12
CA LEU A 94 0.48 0.96 1.48
C LEU A 94 -0.65 1.59 2.30
N GLY A 95 -1.58 2.27 1.63
CA GLY A 95 -2.77 2.89 2.20
C GLY A 95 -3.96 2.88 1.26
N ARG A 96 -5.11 3.33 1.75
CA ARG A 96 -6.32 3.55 0.94
C ARG A 96 -6.87 4.94 1.23
N GLY A 97 -7.26 5.63 0.16
CA GLY A 97 -7.95 6.91 0.23
C GLY A 97 -9.43 6.74 0.57
N LEU A 98 -10.10 7.85 0.92
CA LEU A 98 -11.48 7.86 1.37
C LEU A 98 -12.46 7.35 0.30
N HIS A 99 -12.18 7.56 -0.98
CA HIS A 99 -13.03 7.10 -2.08
C HIS A 99 -12.54 5.79 -2.70
N GLY A 100 -11.67 5.06 -1.98
CA GLY A 100 -11.13 3.77 -2.40
C GLY A 100 -9.89 3.82 -3.26
N GLU A 101 -9.23 4.98 -3.41
CA GLU A 101 -7.95 5.10 -4.11
C GLU A 101 -6.90 4.17 -3.48
N ALA A 102 -6.04 3.58 -4.29
CA ALA A 102 -4.87 2.90 -3.80
C ALA A 102 -3.73 3.92 -3.61
N LEU A 103 -3.09 3.89 -2.44
CA LEU A 103 -2.04 4.84 -2.06
C LEU A 103 -0.75 4.10 -1.78
N VAL A 104 0.34 4.57 -2.36
CA VAL A 104 1.67 3.98 -2.14
C VAL A 104 2.71 5.08 -1.93
N LEU A 105 3.40 5.05 -0.79
CA LEU A 105 4.56 5.89 -0.55
C LEU A 105 5.79 5.24 -1.19
N GLY A 106 6.29 5.81 -2.27
CA GLY A 106 7.48 5.34 -2.97
C GLY A 106 8.78 5.66 -2.23
N THR A 107 9.85 4.94 -2.56
CA THR A 107 11.21 5.29 -2.09
C THR A 107 11.74 6.55 -2.76
N ASP A 108 11.10 7.03 -3.83
CA ASP A 108 11.31 8.35 -4.42
C ASP A 108 10.78 9.52 -3.56
N GLY A 109 10.18 9.20 -2.40
CA GLY A 109 9.64 10.18 -1.46
C GLY A 109 8.26 10.71 -1.83
N SER A 110 7.66 10.20 -2.90
CA SER A 110 6.34 10.64 -3.36
C SER A 110 5.22 9.71 -2.90
N LEU A 111 4.08 10.28 -2.56
CA LEU A 111 2.83 9.56 -2.37
C LEU A 111 2.14 9.40 -3.73
N HIS A 112 2.12 8.17 -4.25
CA HIS A 112 1.44 7.84 -5.50
C HIS A 112 -0.03 7.52 -5.23
N VAL A 113 -0.92 8.18 -5.96
CA VAL A 113 -2.37 7.95 -5.94
C VAL A 113 -2.74 7.17 -7.18
N ILE A 114 -3.35 6.00 -7.01
CA ILE A 114 -3.68 5.08 -8.09
C ILE A 114 -5.19 4.85 -8.11
N ASP A 115 -5.78 5.02 -9.28
CA ASP A 115 -7.17 4.62 -9.51
C ASP A 115 -7.28 3.09 -9.48
N PRO A 116 -8.04 2.51 -8.55
CA PRO A 116 -8.04 1.05 -8.37
C PRO A 116 -8.71 0.29 -9.52
N ALA A 117 -9.59 0.93 -10.28
CA ALA A 117 -10.32 0.29 -11.37
C ALA A 117 -9.46 0.17 -12.64
N SER A 118 -8.71 1.23 -12.96
CA SER A 118 -7.87 1.27 -14.17
C SER A 118 -6.40 0.89 -13.92
N GLY A 119 -5.91 1.04 -12.67
CA GLY A 119 -4.50 0.94 -12.33
C GLY A 119 -3.68 2.16 -12.75
N ALA A 120 -4.31 3.24 -13.20
CA ALA A 120 -3.60 4.45 -13.58
C ALA A 120 -3.09 5.21 -12.35
N VAL A 121 -1.82 5.62 -12.35
CA VAL A 121 -1.29 6.60 -11.40
C VAL A 121 -1.87 7.96 -11.77
N THR A 122 -2.75 8.48 -10.93
CA THR A 122 -3.47 9.75 -11.17
C THR A 122 -2.76 10.96 -10.60
N ALA A 123 -1.95 10.75 -9.55
CA ALA A 123 -1.10 11.77 -8.96
C ALA A 123 0.15 11.15 -8.34
N SER A 124 1.23 11.95 -8.29
CA SER A 124 2.45 11.68 -7.52
C SER A 124 2.79 12.94 -6.75
N ILE A 125 2.61 12.90 -5.44
CA ILE A 125 2.71 14.04 -4.54
C ILE A 125 4.04 13.94 -3.80
N PRO A 126 5.04 14.81 -4.05
CA PRO A 126 6.29 14.83 -3.29
C PRO A 126 6.01 15.17 -1.83
N VAL A 127 6.46 14.33 -0.89
CA VAL A 127 6.20 14.52 0.55
C VAL A 127 7.48 14.58 1.37
N ILE A 128 8.42 13.67 1.11
CA ILE A 128 9.71 13.55 1.80
C ILE A 128 10.83 13.42 0.78
N ASP A 129 12.08 13.48 1.24
CA ASP A 129 13.22 13.19 0.37
C ASP A 129 13.26 11.69 -0.03
N GLU A 130 13.98 11.39 -1.12
CA GLU A 130 14.27 10.01 -1.54
C GLU A 130 14.94 9.23 -0.40
N TRP A 131 14.52 7.97 -0.21
CA TRP A 131 14.99 7.13 0.89
C TRP A 131 15.24 5.69 0.44
N GLU A 132 15.98 4.96 1.25
CA GLU A 132 16.26 3.55 1.01
C GLU A 132 15.66 2.70 2.13
N GLU A 133 14.94 1.61 1.76
CA GLU A 133 14.39 0.68 2.74
C GLU A 133 15.54 -0.05 3.45
N PRO A 134 15.63 0.03 4.80
CA PRO A 134 16.64 -0.68 5.57
C PRO A 134 16.42 -2.19 5.50
N VAL A 135 17.52 -2.95 5.42
CA VAL A 135 17.49 -4.42 5.38
C VAL A 135 16.89 -5.01 6.66
N GLU A 136 17.27 -4.47 7.81
CA GLU A 136 16.71 -4.90 9.10
C GLU A 136 15.27 -4.39 9.26
N TRP A 137 14.32 -5.31 9.30
CA TRP A 137 12.88 -4.97 9.30
C TRP A 137 12.42 -4.15 10.53
N GLN A 138 13.18 -4.17 11.63
CA GLN A 138 12.91 -3.40 12.85
C GLN A 138 13.41 -1.95 12.78
N GLN A 139 14.30 -1.63 11.83
CA GLN A 139 14.80 -0.26 11.69
C GLN A 139 13.69 0.71 11.27
N PRO A 140 13.76 1.96 11.73
CA PRO A 140 12.83 3.00 11.34
C PRO A 140 12.81 3.19 9.82
N ARG A 141 11.61 3.31 9.27
CA ARG A 141 11.34 3.60 7.86
C ARG A 141 10.10 4.48 7.73
N PRO A 142 9.96 5.24 6.64
CA PRO A 142 8.76 5.99 6.38
C PRO A 142 7.51 5.11 6.45
N THR A 143 6.48 5.63 7.10
CA THR A 143 5.20 4.92 7.32
C THR A 143 4.07 5.80 6.84
N LEU A 144 3.15 5.19 6.10
CA LEU A 144 1.90 5.79 5.62
C LEU A 144 0.74 5.35 6.51
N ALA A 145 -0.03 6.31 7.01
CA ALA A 145 -1.34 6.09 7.59
C ALA A 145 -2.36 7.07 6.99
N VAL A 146 -3.61 6.65 6.87
CA VAL A 146 -4.67 7.48 6.29
C VAL A 146 -5.82 7.58 7.26
N GLN A 147 -6.34 8.79 7.45
CA GLN A 147 -7.54 9.05 8.24
C GLN A 147 -8.39 10.10 7.53
N GLY A 148 -9.58 9.70 7.09
CA GLY A 148 -10.46 10.55 6.28
C GLY A 148 -9.78 10.98 4.98
N HIS A 149 -9.72 12.29 4.74
CA HIS A 149 -9.10 12.88 3.56
C HIS A 149 -7.59 13.14 3.70
N THR A 150 -6.98 12.76 4.83
CA THR A 150 -5.58 13.09 5.12
C THR A 150 -4.72 11.84 5.16
N ALA A 151 -3.65 11.87 4.38
CA ALA A 151 -2.56 10.91 4.49
C ALA A 151 -1.45 11.49 5.39
N TYR A 152 -1.02 10.70 6.36
CA TYR A 152 0.08 11.02 7.25
C TYR A 152 1.29 10.19 6.88
N VAL A 153 2.42 10.87 6.66
CA VAL A 153 3.70 10.26 6.30
C VAL A 153 4.74 10.61 7.34
N THR A 154 5.36 9.60 7.95
CA THR A 154 6.52 9.83 8.83
C THR A 154 7.81 9.80 8.04
N ASP A 155 8.74 10.69 8.39
CA ASP A 155 10.10 10.70 7.87
C ASP A 155 11.12 10.48 9.00
N PRO A 156 11.66 9.26 9.15
CA PRO A 156 12.74 8.98 10.10
C PRO A 156 14.02 9.77 9.83
N GLY A 157 14.31 10.10 8.57
CA GLY A 157 15.50 10.84 8.17
C GLY A 157 15.56 12.26 8.74
N SER A 158 14.43 12.94 8.77
CA SER A 158 14.28 14.29 9.33
C SER A 158 13.62 14.30 10.73
N SER A 159 13.22 13.14 11.27
CA SER A 159 12.45 13.04 12.51
C SER A 159 11.18 13.88 12.45
N SER A 160 10.40 13.75 11.39
CA SER A 160 9.19 14.54 11.15
C SER A 160 7.98 13.70 10.76
N ILE A 161 6.82 14.36 10.75
CA ILE A 161 5.57 13.85 10.21
C ILE A 161 4.96 14.93 9.31
N HIS A 162 4.37 14.47 8.19
CA HIS A 162 3.74 15.32 7.19
C HIS A 162 2.29 14.89 7.01
N ALA A 163 1.39 15.87 6.90
CA ALA A 163 0.00 15.67 6.58
C ALA A 163 -0.27 16.14 5.14
N VAL A 164 -0.81 15.25 4.33
CA VAL A 164 -1.14 15.49 2.92
C VAL A 164 -2.66 15.45 2.78
N ASP A 165 -3.23 16.50 2.25
CA ASP A 165 -4.63 16.53 1.83
C ASP A 165 -4.78 15.78 0.50
N LEU A 166 -5.56 14.71 0.49
CA LEU A 166 -5.71 13.83 -0.68
C LEU A 166 -6.60 14.41 -1.78
N GLU A 167 -7.41 15.44 -1.47
CA GLU A 167 -8.25 16.10 -2.48
C GLU A 167 -7.45 17.14 -3.27
N SER A 168 -6.67 17.98 -2.57
CA SER A 168 -5.85 19.01 -3.21
C SER A 168 -4.50 18.48 -3.71
N GLY A 169 -3.97 17.43 -3.08
CA GLY A 169 -2.61 16.94 -3.31
C GLY A 169 -1.53 17.80 -2.64
N ASP A 170 -1.90 18.64 -1.68
CA ASP A 170 -0.96 19.53 -1.00
C ASP A 170 -0.48 18.92 0.33
N VAL A 171 0.79 19.16 0.68
CA VAL A 171 1.27 18.96 2.05
C VAL A 171 0.77 20.15 2.87
N ILE A 172 -0.24 19.89 3.72
CA ILE A 172 -0.93 20.95 4.47
C ILE A 172 -0.30 21.25 5.82
N GLU A 173 0.47 20.31 6.37
CA GLU A 173 1.15 20.49 7.65
C GLU A 173 2.39 19.60 7.72
N SER A 174 3.41 20.09 8.44
CA SER A 174 4.61 19.33 8.78
C SER A 174 5.04 19.66 10.19
N ALA A 175 5.42 18.66 10.98
CA ALA A 175 5.84 18.83 12.36
C ALA A 175 7.11 18.02 12.66
N GLU A 176 8.05 18.61 13.39
CA GLU A 176 9.18 17.91 13.96
C GLU A 176 8.74 17.04 15.14
N LEU A 177 9.28 15.84 15.23
CA LEU A 177 9.03 14.90 16.29
C LEU A 177 10.22 14.86 17.27
N PRO A 178 9.96 14.66 18.58
CA PRO A 178 11.05 14.64 19.58
C PRO A 178 11.95 13.41 19.46
N HIS A 179 11.52 12.41 18.70
CA HIS A 179 12.23 11.14 18.49
C HIS A 179 12.04 10.67 17.04
N VAL A 180 12.98 9.86 16.56
CA VAL A 180 12.87 9.19 15.25
C VAL A 180 11.60 8.32 15.23
N PRO A 181 10.66 8.59 14.32
CA PRO A 181 9.45 7.77 14.22
C PRO A 181 9.78 6.39 13.63
N ASN A 182 9.11 5.36 14.12
CA ASN A 182 9.24 4.00 13.58
C ASN A 182 7.91 3.46 13.05
N GLU A 183 6.83 3.71 13.78
CA GLU A 183 5.48 3.27 13.40
C GLU A 183 4.48 4.40 13.59
N LEU A 184 3.41 4.34 12.81
CA LEU A 184 2.32 5.29 12.86
C LEU A 184 0.99 4.52 12.84
N THR A 185 0.08 4.92 13.72
CA THR A 185 -1.30 4.43 13.70
C THR A 185 -2.25 5.58 13.96
N GLY A 186 -3.39 5.59 13.29
CA GLY A 186 -4.48 6.49 13.58
C GLY A 186 -5.29 6.00 14.79
N ALA A 187 -5.81 6.92 15.59
CA ALA A 187 -6.88 6.58 16.54
C ALA A 187 -8.16 6.37 15.72
N GLY A 188 -8.77 5.19 15.83
CA GLY A 188 -10.10 4.96 15.27
C GLY A 188 -11.14 5.82 16.02
N ASP A 189 -12.14 6.28 15.30
CA ASP A 189 -13.34 6.90 15.87
C ASP A 189 -14.21 5.86 16.58
#